data_a9a62024ba43629a9e5baccf9a38e02b
#
_entry.id   a9a62024ba43629a9e5baccf9a38e02b
#
_cell.length_a   1.000
_cell.length_b   1.000
_cell.length_c   1.000
_cell.angle_alpha   90.00
_cell.angle_beta   90.00
_cell.angle_gamma   90.00
#
_symmetry.space_group_name_H-M   'P 1'
#
loop_
_entity.id
_entity.type
_entity.pdbx_description
1 polymer ?
#
loop_
_entity_poly.entity_id
_entity_poly.type
_entity_poly.pdbx_seq_one_letter_code
_entity_poly.pdbx_strand_id
1 'polypeptide(L)'
;MVLTLRIQKAVGLPAKDFSGTSDPFVKILLLPDKKHKLETRIKRKNLNPVWNEVFTFEGYPHNKLMGRTLYMQVLDYDRFSRNDPIGEVEVPLGEVGLGTVTLNLARNLLPCKKSRVPLGDLLVSLMYQPTANRIVVVVMKANKLKAMDLTGSSDPYVKIHTIHNDKKIDKKKTSIKKRTRDPVWNESFIFSVPLDKIRDISFVFSVMDYDRITQNELIGQVILGYRTTGSSLQQWTEMMNNPRKPIAKWHRLQLY
;
A
#
# COMPACT_ATOMS: atom_id res chain seq x y z
N MET A 1 18.68 32.89 -3.36
CA MET A 1 17.63 32.62 -4.33
C MET A 1 16.47 31.90 -3.67
N VAL A 2 15.24 32.17 -4.10
CA VAL A 2 14.03 31.49 -3.62
C VAL A 2 13.49 30.65 -4.77
N LEU A 3 13.32 29.34 -4.56
CA LEU A 3 12.61 28.46 -5.49
C LEU A 3 11.16 28.36 -5.03
N THR A 4 10.23 28.79 -5.87
CA THR A 4 8.79 28.69 -5.62
C THR A 4 8.23 27.53 -6.44
N LEU A 5 7.59 26.58 -5.75
CA LEU A 5 6.93 25.42 -6.33
C LEU A 5 5.42 25.52 -6.10
N ARG A 6 4.62 25.41 -7.15
CA ARG A 6 3.17 25.24 -7.03
C ARG A 6 2.76 23.82 -7.42
N ILE A 7 2.18 23.08 -6.51
CA ILE A 7 1.53 21.81 -6.80
C ILE A 7 0.10 22.09 -7.24
N GLN A 8 -0.17 21.92 -8.53
CA GLN A 8 -1.47 22.28 -9.09
C GLN A 8 -2.50 21.16 -8.89
N LYS A 9 -2.34 20.04 -9.59
CA LYS A 9 -3.31 18.94 -9.63
C LYS A 9 -2.66 17.63 -10.05
N ALA A 10 -3.37 16.52 -9.78
CA ALA A 10 -3.14 15.24 -10.44
C ALA A 10 -4.43 14.77 -11.13
N VAL A 11 -4.30 13.85 -12.09
CA VAL A 11 -5.42 13.32 -12.87
C VAL A 11 -5.25 11.81 -13.02
N GLY A 12 -6.35 11.07 -12.84
CA GLY A 12 -6.38 9.62 -13.07
C GLY A 12 -5.54 8.84 -12.07
N LEU A 13 -5.48 9.26 -10.80
CA LEU A 13 -4.79 8.51 -9.76
C LEU A 13 -5.44 7.14 -9.56
N PRO A 14 -4.66 6.07 -9.35
CA PRO A 14 -5.22 4.77 -9.00
C PRO A 14 -5.90 4.83 -7.64
N ALA A 15 -7.05 4.15 -7.54
CA ALA A 15 -7.71 3.94 -6.26
C ALA A 15 -6.87 3.01 -5.36
N LYS A 16 -6.66 3.40 -4.12
CA LYS A 16 -5.98 2.62 -3.09
C LYS A 16 -6.95 2.13 -2.02
N ASP A 17 -8.03 2.86 -1.80
CA ASP A 17 -9.09 2.47 -0.88
C ASP A 17 -9.99 1.37 -1.46
N PHE A 18 -10.60 0.60 -0.58
CA PHE A 18 -11.63 -0.39 -0.93
C PHE A 18 -12.87 0.20 -1.60
N SER A 19 -13.14 1.48 -1.34
CA SER A 19 -14.25 2.22 -1.92
C SER A 19 -14.03 2.62 -3.38
N GLY A 20 -12.88 2.26 -3.98
CA GLY A 20 -12.51 2.68 -5.33
C GLY A 20 -12.05 4.13 -5.40
N THR A 21 -11.61 4.70 -4.28
CA THR A 21 -11.09 6.08 -4.17
C THR A 21 -9.69 6.10 -3.57
N SER A 22 -9.15 7.27 -3.39
CA SER A 22 -7.94 7.56 -2.60
C SER A 22 -8.11 8.90 -1.92
N ASP A 23 -7.40 9.10 -0.82
CA ASP A 23 -7.29 10.34 -0.07
C ASP A 23 -5.90 11.00 -0.34
N PRO A 24 -5.60 11.45 -1.58
CA PRO A 24 -4.24 11.78 -1.98
C PRO A 24 -3.72 13.08 -1.37
N PHE A 25 -2.43 13.05 -1.06
CA PHE A 25 -1.60 14.22 -0.77
C PHE A 25 -0.20 14.04 -1.37
N VAL A 26 0.53 15.13 -1.51
CA VAL A 26 1.88 15.14 -2.09
C VAL A 26 2.90 15.48 -1.01
N LYS A 27 3.87 14.61 -0.85
CA LYS A 27 5.07 14.84 -0.05
C LYS A 27 6.19 15.33 -0.94
N ILE A 28 6.86 16.41 -0.53
CA ILE A 28 7.82 17.14 -1.33
C ILE A 28 9.16 17.19 -0.59
N LEU A 29 10.24 16.86 -1.28
CA LEU A 29 11.61 16.91 -0.77
C LEU A 29 12.51 17.57 -1.81
N LEU A 30 13.52 18.28 -1.35
CA LEU A 30 14.59 18.82 -2.21
C LEU A 30 15.88 18.05 -1.95
N LEU A 31 16.04 16.93 -2.70
CA LEU A 31 17.17 16.01 -2.51
C LEU A 31 18.53 16.71 -2.80
N PRO A 32 19.60 16.33 -2.06
CA PRO A 32 19.72 15.19 -1.15
C PRO A 32 19.18 15.42 0.26
N ASP A 33 18.63 16.61 0.58
CA ASP A 33 18.06 16.87 1.90
C ASP A 33 16.76 16.06 2.08
N LYS A 34 16.74 15.21 3.11
CA LYS A 34 15.57 14.37 3.48
C LYS A 34 14.92 14.81 4.79
N LYS A 35 15.51 15.80 5.49
CA LYS A 35 15.00 16.26 6.79
C LYS A 35 13.84 17.23 6.63
N HIS A 36 13.94 18.15 5.70
CA HIS A 36 12.89 19.13 5.44
C HIS A 36 11.86 18.55 4.46
N LYS A 37 10.71 18.19 5.00
CA LYS A 37 9.58 17.64 4.26
C LYS A 37 8.47 18.67 4.21
N LEU A 38 7.96 18.91 3.03
CA LEU A 38 6.75 19.70 2.82
C LEU A 38 5.64 18.77 2.32
N GLU A 39 4.40 19.06 2.70
CA GLU A 39 3.26 18.23 2.35
C GLU A 39 2.06 19.10 1.99
N THR A 40 1.31 18.68 0.96
CA THR A 40 0.03 19.32 0.63
C THR A 40 -1.05 18.88 1.60
N ARG A 41 -2.19 19.57 1.55
CA ARG A 41 -3.41 19.11 2.21
C ARG A 41 -3.92 17.83 1.56
N ILE A 42 -4.57 16.99 2.37
CA ILE A 42 -5.22 15.76 1.92
C ILE A 42 -6.49 16.11 1.16
N LYS A 43 -6.70 15.50 -0.01
CA LYS A 43 -7.93 15.62 -0.80
C LYS A 43 -8.73 14.32 -0.68
N ARG A 44 -9.78 14.35 0.12
CA ARG A 44 -10.58 13.16 0.45
C ARG A 44 -11.32 12.60 -0.76
N LYS A 45 -11.27 11.24 -0.92
CA LYS A 45 -12.04 10.46 -1.90
C LYS A 45 -11.96 11.02 -3.33
N ASN A 46 -10.75 11.35 -3.79
CA ASN A 46 -10.56 12.07 -5.03
C ASN A 46 -9.41 11.51 -5.86
N LEU A 47 -9.71 10.96 -7.04
CA LEU A 47 -8.70 10.48 -7.99
C LEU A 47 -8.17 11.57 -8.94
N ASN A 48 -8.77 12.76 -8.90
CA ASN A 48 -8.35 13.93 -9.69
C ASN A 48 -8.19 15.16 -8.80
N PRO A 49 -7.31 15.12 -7.79
CA PRO A 49 -7.18 16.18 -6.79
C PRO A 49 -6.62 17.47 -7.39
N VAL A 50 -7.16 18.61 -6.94
CA VAL A 50 -6.65 19.94 -7.19
C VAL A 50 -6.17 20.53 -5.87
N TRP A 51 -4.87 20.78 -5.74
CA TRP A 51 -4.26 21.38 -4.55
C TRP A 51 -4.09 22.89 -4.70
N ASN A 52 -3.44 23.33 -5.78
CA ASN A 52 -3.03 24.73 -6.02
C ASN A 52 -2.25 25.33 -4.85
N GLU A 53 -1.46 24.51 -4.18
CA GLU A 53 -0.67 24.91 -3.01
C GLU A 53 0.75 25.32 -3.41
N VAL A 54 1.25 26.35 -2.74
CA VAL A 54 2.57 26.95 -3.03
C VAL A 54 3.53 26.65 -1.90
N PHE A 55 4.74 26.25 -2.25
CA PHE A 55 5.85 25.93 -1.34
C PHE A 55 7.09 26.71 -1.77
N THR A 56 7.87 27.19 -0.79
CA THR A 56 9.10 27.93 -1.02
C THR A 56 10.29 27.20 -0.42
N PHE A 57 11.40 27.21 -1.16
CA PHE A 57 12.70 26.73 -0.70
C PHE A 57 13.68 27.92 -0.73
N GLU A 58 14.09 28.36 0.43
CA GLU A 58 14.94 29.54 0.61
C GLU A 58 16.36 29.19 1.06
N GLY A 59 17.28 30.14 0.91
CA GLY A 59 18.65 30.00 1.43
C GLY A 59 19.61 29.18 0.58
N TYR A 60 19.21 28.79 -0.64
CA TYR A 60 20.08 28.05 -1.54
C TYR A 60 20.77 28.96 -2.57
N PRO A 61 22.11 28.96 -2.67
CA PRO A 61 22.82 29.55 -3.81
C PRO A 61 22.40 28.87 -5.11
N HIS A 62 22.37 29.62 -6.21
CA HIS A 62 21.91 29.13 -7.52
C HIS A 62 22.64 27.85 -7.97
N ASN A 63 23.97 27.84 -7.90
CA ASN A 63 24.80 26.69 -8.28
C ASN A 63 24.48 25.41 -7.43
N LYS A 64 24.19 25.57 -6.14
CA LYS A 64 23.78 24.45 -5.29
C LYS A 64 22.35 23.97 -5.58
N LEU A 65 21.48 24.90 -5.98
CA LEU A 65 20.10 24.55 -6.33
C LEU A 65 20.04 23.74 -7.64
N MET A 66 20.85 24.09 -8.63
CA MET A 66 20.93 23.36 -9.90
C MET A 66 21.41 21.91 -9.76
N GLY A 67 22.22 21.61 -8.75
CA GLY A 67 22.62 20.22 -8.45
C GLY A 67 21.60 19.41 -7.65
N ARG A 68 20.40 19.96 -7.37
CA ARG A 68 19.38 19.28 -6.58
C ARG A 68 18.28 18.67 -7.44
N THR A 69 17.59 17.70 -6.86
CA THR A 69 16.41 17.07 -7.47
C THR A 69 15.20 17.34 -6.62
N LEU A 70 14.17 17.92 -7.21
CA LEU A 70 12.86 18.03 -6.60
C LEU A 70 12.18 16.65 -6.67
N TYR A 71 11.98 16.04 -5.52
CA TYR A 71 11.32 14.74 -5.39
C TYR A 71 9.91 14.94 -4.82
N MET A 72 8.93 14.46 -5.53
CA MET A 72 7.53 14.52 -5.14
C MET A 72 6.95 13.13 -5.12
N GLN A 73 6.32 12.75 -4.01
CA GLN A 73 5.66 11.47 -3.84
C GLN A 73 4.19 11.70 -3.54
N VAL A 74 3.32 11.15 -4.39
CA VAL A 74 1.88 11.13 -4.13
C VAL A 74 1.58 9.92 -3.27
N LEU A 75 0.91 10.16 -2.15
CA LEU A 75 0.57 9.18 -1.14
C LEU A 75 -0.93 9.18 -0.91
N ASP A 76 -1.48 8.02 -0.63
CA ASP A 76 -2.83 7.87 -0.09
C ASP A 76 -2.78 7.98 1.43
N TYR A 77 -3.64 8.80 2.01
CA TYR A 77 -3.70 8.98 3.46
C TYR A 77 -4.54 7.89 4.10
N ASP A 78 -3.93 7.11 4.97
CA ASP A 78 -4.63 6.16 5.84
C ASP A 78 -4.61 6.65 7.31
N ARG A 79 -5.77 6.66 7.92
CA ARG A 79 -5.94 7.07 9.31
C ARG A 79 -5.40 6.04 10.31
N PHE A 80 -5.25 4.78 9.90
CA PHE A 80 -5.00 3.63 10.79
C PHE A 80 -3.74 2.85 10.43
N SER A 81 -3.05 3.23 9.35
CA SER A 81 -1.83 2.58 8.89
C SER A 81 -0.81 3.61 8.37
N ARG A 82 0.26 3.13 7.73
CA ARG A 82 1.18 4.01 7.00
C ARG A 82 0.54 4.41 5.68
N ASN A 83 0.73 5.67 5.30
CA ASN A 83 0.25 6.19 4.01
C ASN A 83 0.81 5.38 2.84
N ASP A 84 -0.05 5.00 1.91
CA ASP A 84 0.31 4.15 0.79
C ASP A 84 0.83 4.94 -0.42
N PRO A 85 1.96 4.53 -1.01
CA PRO A 85 2.50 5.23 -2.15
C PRO A 85 1.66 4.99 -3.41
N ILE A 86 1.19 6.08 -4.04
CA ILE A 86 0.51 6.06 -5.33
C ILE A 86 1.53 6.13 -6.46
N GLY A 87 2.50 7.04 -6.36
CA GLY A 87 3.55 7.21 -7.35
C GLY A 87 4.52 8.32 -6.99
N GLU A 88 5.58 8.46 -7.77
CA GLU A 88 6.61 9.48 -7.54
C GLU A 88 7.03 10.18 -8.82
N VAL A 89 7.52 11.40 -8.68
CA VAL A 89 8.12 12.21 -9.73
C VAL A 89 9.43 12.77 -9.21
N GLU A 90 10.47 12.67 -10.02
CA GLU A 90 11.77 13.33 -9.80
C GLU A 90 11.98 14.37 -10.89
N VAL A 91 12.35 15.58 -10.49
CA VAL A 91 12.69 16.69 -11.41
C VAL A 91 14.08 17.20 -11.04
N PRO A 92 15.14 16.79 -11.77
CA PRO A 92 16.46 17.39 -11.61
C PRO A 92 16.39 18.86 -11.99
N LEU A 93 16.70 19.76 -11.07
CA LEU A 93 16.54 21.20 -11.29
C LEU A 93 17.52 21.75 -12.35
N GLY A 94 18.67 21.07 -12.53
CA GLY A 94 19.61 21.42 -13.59
C GLY A 94 19.10 21.21 -15.02
N GLU A 95 18.11 20.32 -15.19
CA GLU A 95 17.53 19.99 -16.49
C GLU A 95 16.37 20.94 -16.88
N VAL A 96 15.81 21.67 -15.92
CA VAL A 96 14.59 22.48 -16.12
C VAL A 96 14.87 23.95 -16.44
N GLY A 97 16.14 24.38 -16.47
CA GLY A 97 16.49 25.76 -16.83
C GLY A 97 15.83 26.80 -15.92
N LEU A 98 16.13 26.74 -14.61
CA LEU A 98 15.59 27.70 -13.65
C LEU A 98 15.97 29.14 -14.00
N GLY A 99 14.97 29.95 -14.33
CA GLY A 99 15.09 31.35 -14.62
C GLY A 99 14.04 32.18 -13.87
N THR A 100 13.78 33.38 -14.35
CA THR A 100 12.74 34.28 -13.81
C THR A 100 11.33 33.94 -14.31
N VAL A 101 11.21 33.02 -15.27
CA VAL A 101 9.93 32.63 -15.89
C VAL A 101 9.31 31.45 -15.16
N THR A 102 7.99 31.52 -14.97
CA THR A 102 7.22 30.38 -14.41
C THR A 102 7.19 29.23 -15.42
N LEU A 103 7.67 28.07 -15.02
CA LEU A 103 7.60 26.84 -15.82
C LEU A 103 6.40 26.01 -15.41
N ASN A 104 5.59 25.60 -16.38
CA ASN A 104 4.49 24.67 -16.17
C ASN A 104 4.93 23.28 -16.64
N LEU A 105 5.00 22.34 -15.70
CA LEU A 105 5.46 20.98 -15.97
C LEU A 105 4.34 19.97 -15.70
N ALA A 106 4.03 19.13 -16.67
CA ALA A 106 3.23 17.92 -16.50
C ALA A 106 4.16 16.70 -16.55
N ARG A 107 4.00 15.78 -15.61
CA ARG A 107 4.80 14.56 -15.51
C ARG A 107 3.92 13.38 -15.15
N ASN A 108 4.19 12.23 -15.77
CA ASN A 108 3.58 10.99 -15.38
C ASN A 108 4.15 10.52 -14.03
N LEU A 109 3.29 10.03 -13.15
CA LEU A 109 3.73 9.38 -11.94
C LEU A 109 4.39 8.04 -12.27
N LEU A 110 5.59 7.83 -11.78
CA LEU A 110 6.29 6.56 -11.87
C LEU A 110 5.99 5.72 -10.61
N PRO A 111 5.99 4.39 -10.71
CA PRO A 111 5.91 3.53 -9.53
C PRO A 111 7.05 3.85 -8.55
N CYS A 112 6.73 4.01 -7.29
CA CYS A 112 7.73 4.35 -6.27
C CYS A 112 8.86 3.31 -6.20
N LYS A 113 10.11 3.77 -6.08
CA LYS A 113 11.30 2.88 -6.04
C LYS A 113 11.20 1.83 -4.94
N LYS A 114 10.60 2.17 -3.78
CA LYS A 114 10.35 1.21 -2.70
C LYS A 114 9.34 0.12 -3.07
N SER A 115 8.37 0.40 -3.95
CA SER A 115 7.39 -0.58 -4.40
C SER A 115 7.95 -1.54 -5.46
N ARG A 116 9.16 -1.31 -5.98
CA ARG A 116 9.86 -2.21 -6.92
C ARG A 116 10.58 -3.37 -6.22
N VAL A 117 10.81 -3.28 -4.91
CA VAL A 117 11.39 -4.39 -4.16
C VAL A 117 10.32 -5.46 -3.97
N PRO A 118 10.53 -6.69 -4.47
CA PRO A 118 9.59 -7.78 -4.24
C PRO A 118 9.40 -8.00 -2.74
N LEU A 119 8.15 -7.98 -2.29
CA LEU A 119 7.81 -8.18 -0.88
C LEU A 119 7.61 -9.65 -0.54
N GLY A 120 7.53 -10.50 -1.57
CA GLY A 120 7.20 -11.91 -1.50
C GLY A 120 5.76 -12.20 -1.90
N ASP A 121 5.39 -13.47 -1.81
CA ASP A 121 4.08 -13.97 -2.17
C ASP A 121 3.47 -14.74 -0.99
N LEU A 122 2.14 -14.67 -0.85
CA LEU A 122 1.36 -15.35 0.18
C LEU A 122 0.39 -16.34 -0.47
N LEU A 123 0.40 -17.60 -0.02
CA LEU A 123 -0.56 -18.63 -0.43
C LEU A 123 -1.67 -18.73 0.61
N VAL A 124 -2.90 -18.45 0.17
CA VAL A 124 -4.11 -18.50 0.99
C VAL A 124 -5.15 -19.39 0.33
N SER A 125 -5.84 -20.22 1.12
CA SER A 125 -7.01 -20.97 0.68
C SER A 125 -8.27 -20.37 1.30
N LEU A 126 -9.32 -20.22 0.48
CA LEU A 126 -10.66 -19.80 0.90
C LEU A 126 -11.67 -20.89 0.57
N MET A 127 -12.62 -21.14 1.49
CA MET A 127 -13.74 -22.05 1.27
C MET A 127 -15.02 -21.45 1.86
N TYR A 128 -16.02 -21.21 1.03
CA TYR A 128 -17.33 -20.75 1.49
C TYR A 128 -18.24 -21.93 1.81
N GLN A 129 -18.90 -21.88 2.96
CA GLN A 129 -19.88 -22.85 3.45
C GLN A 129 -21.23 -22.17 3.64
N PRO A 130 -22.11 -22.15 2.60
CA PRO A 130 -23.36 -21.40 2.60
C PRO A 130 -24.30 -21.79 3.75
N THR A 131 -24.48 -23.08 3.99
CA THR A 131 -25.39 -23.59 5.04
C THR A 131 -24.95 -23.23 6.46
N ALA A 132 -23.66 -22.97 6.66
CA ALA A 132 -23.10 -22.56 7.93
C ALA A 132 -22.82 -21.05 8.00
N ASN A 133 -23.17 -20.29 6.97
CA ASN A 133 -22.91 -18.85 6.86
C ASN A 133 -21.47 -18.47 7.25
N ARG A 134 -20.48 -19.19 6.71
CA ARG A 134 -19.08 -18.96 7.08
C ARG A 134 -18.11 -19.15 5.93
N ILE A 135 -16.99 -18.44 6.02
CA ILE A 135 -15.80 -18.65 5.18
C ILE A 135 -14.71 -19.26 6.06
N VAL A 136 -14.14 -20.36 5.58
CA VAL A 136 -12.93 -20.96 6.15
C VAL A 136 -11.74 -20.42 5.37
N VAL A 137 -10.81 -19.81 6.08
CA VAL A 137 -9.57 -19.26 5.56
C VAL A 137 -8.41 -20.10 6.06
N VAL A 138 -7.56 -20.59 5.16
CA VAL A 138 -6.31 -21.24 5.55
C VAL A 138 -5.14 -20.38 5.08
N VAL A 139 -4.35 -19.88 6.02
CA VAL A 139 -3.06 -19.28 5.72
C VAL A 139 -2.05 -20.40 5.59
N MET A 140 -1.64 -20.70 4.35
CA MET A 140 -0.82 -21.87 4.08
C MET A 140 0.67 -21.58 4.26
N LYS A 141 1.23 -20.72 3.43
CA LYS A 141 2.66 -20.39 3.45
C LYS A 141 2.93 -19.08 2.70
N ALA A 142 4.10 -18.51 2.93
CA ALA A 142 4.62 -17.45 2.08
C ALA A 142 5.98 -17.85 1.49
N ASN A 143 6.42 -17.13 0.48
CA ASN A 143 7.74 -17.33 -0.09
C ASN A 143 8.41 -16.00 -0.44
N LYS A 144 9.74 -16.01 -0.43
CA LYS A 144 10.60 -14.87 -0.82
C LYS A 144 10.21 -13.56 -0.11
N LEU A 145 9.78 -13.66 1.16
CA LEU A 145 9.46 -12.48 1.95
C LEU A 145 10.65 -11.53 2.00
N LYS A 146 10.37 -10.23 1.95
CA LYS A 146 11.39 -9.20 2.14
C LYS A 146 12.02 -9.39 3.51
N ALA A 147 13.37 -9.45 3.56
CA ALA A 147 14.11 -9.43 4.82
C ALA A 147 13.92 -8.08 5.52
N MET A 148 13.59 -8.12 6.79
CA MET A 148 13.39 -6.93 7.63
C MET A 148 14.54 -6.75 8.62
N ASP A 149 15.19 -7.85 9.03
CA ASP A 149 16.34 -7.86 9.93
C ASP A 149 17.67 -7.60 9.20
N LEU A 150 18.64 -7.10 9.93
CA LEU A 150 20.04 -6.95 9.46
C LEU A 150 20.69 -8.30 9.10
N THR A 151 20.19 -9.39 9.66
CA THR A 151 20.64 -10.76 9.39
C THR A 151 20.10 -11.34 8.08
N GLY A 152 19.28 -10.59 7.34
CA GLY A 152 18.68 -11.03 6.10
C GLY A 152 17.47 -11.97 6.28
N SER A 153 16.89 -12.05 7.48
CA SER A 153 15.72 -12.85 7.81
C SER A 153 14.52 -11.99 8.24
N SER A 154 13.45 -12.63 8.67
CA SER A 154 12.28 -12.03 9.31
C SER A 154 11.65 -13.04 10.25
N ASP A 155 10.86 -12.58 11.22
CA ASP A 155 10.04 -13.39 12.11
C ASP A 155 8.55 -13.24 11.71
N PRO A 156 8.13 -13.79 10.54
CA PRO A 156 6.85 -13.45 9.95
C PRO A 156 5.65 -14.10 10.65
N TYR A 157 4.55 -13.35 10.69
CA TYR A 157 3.21 -13.82 11.01
C TYR A 157 2.17 -13.05 10.20
N VAL A 158 0.96 -13.61 10.06
CA VAL A 158 -0.10 -12.98 9.27
C VAL A 158 -1.21 -12.51 10.21
N LYS A 159 -1.57 -11.22 10.13
CA LYS A 159 -2.80 -10.68 10.69
C LYS A 159 -3.88 -10.74 9.62
N ILE A 160 -5.06 -11.25 9.98
CA ILE A 160 -6.23 -11.30 9.12
C ILE A 160 -7.27 -10.36 9.72
N HIS A 161 -7.67 -9.33 8.98
CA HIS A 161 -8.79 -8.48 9.36
C HIS A 161 -9.95 -8.75 8.41
N THR A 162 -11.14 -8.89 8.98
CA THR A 162 -12.39 -8.85 8.22
C THR A 162 -12.88 -7.41 8.17
N ILE A 163 -13.12 -6.92 6.98
CA ILE A 163 -13.62 -5.56 6.71
C ILE A 163 -15.05 -5.68 6.18
N HIS A 164 -15.97 -4.91 6.74
CA HIS A 164 -17.34 -4.76 6.27
C HIS A 164 -17.69 -3.27 6.24
N ASN A 165 -18.05 -2.74 5.08
CA ASN A 165 -18.34 -1.31 4.88
C ASN A 165 -17.23 -0.41 5.48
N ASP A 166 -15.97 -0.67 5.10
CA ASP A 166 -14.76 0.03 5.53
C ASP A 166 -14.47 0.01 7.05
N LYS A 167 -15.18 -0.85 7.80
CA LYS A 167 -14.95 -1.05 9.24
C LYS A 167 -14.34 -2.42 9.50
N LYS A 168 -13.32 -2.45 10.36
CA LYS A 168 -12.75 -3.71 10.87
C LYS A 168 -13.73 -4.33 11.86
N ILE A 169 -14.26 -5.52 11.53
CA ILE A 169 -15.26 -6.23 12.35
C ILE A 169 -14.71 -7.44 13.07
N ASP A 170 -13.62 -8.05 12.56
CA ASP A 170 -12.95 -9.19 13.21
C ASP A 170 -11.46 -9.19 12.93
N LYS A 171 -10.68 -9.83 13.81
CA LYS A 171 -9.23 -9.94 13.69
C LYS A 171 -8.73 -11.28 14.20
N LYS A 172 -7.97 -11.97 13.37
CA LYS A 172 -7.24 -13.20 13.74
C LYS A 172 -5.77 -13.07 13.33
N LYS A 173 -4.92 -13.93 13.87
CA LYS A 173 -3.49 -13.96 13.55
C LYS A 173 -2.95 -15.38 13.60
N THR A 174 -1.96 -15.65 12.76
CA THR A 174 -1.18 -16.89 12.79
C THR A 174 -0.15 -16.89 13.92
N SER A 175 0.46 -18.05 14.15
CA SER A 175 1.70 -18.16 14.92
C SER A 175 2.84 -17.40 14.23
N ILE A 176 3.86 -17.03 15.03
CA ILE A 176 5.08 -16.41 14.55
C ILE A 176 6.04 -17.53 14.10
N LYS A 177 6.59 -17.43 12.88
CA LYS A 177 7.67 -18.30 12.39
C LYS A 177 8.99 -17.55 12.47
N LYS A 178 9.95 -18.10 13.17
CA LYS A 178 11.21 -17.39 13.44
C LYS A 178 12.23 -17.56 12.33
N ARG A 179 12.96 -16.48 12.04
CA ARG A 179 14.15 -16.44 11.17
C ARG A 179 13.94 -17.11 9.81
N THR A 180 12.83 -16.79 9.14
CA THR A 180 12.53 -17.36 7.83
C THR A 180 11.90 -16.35 6.89
N ARG A 181 12.22 -16.47 5.60
CA ARG A 181 11.57 -15.74 4.52
C ARG A 181 10.57 -16.60 3.75
N ASP A 182 10.49 -17.89 4.08
CA ASP A 182 9.63 -18.88 3.44
C ASP A 182 8.83 -19.66 4.50
N PRO A 183 8.00 -18.97 5.31
CA PRO A 183 7.27 -19.58 6.42
C PRO A 183 6.14 -20.50 5.93
N VAL A 184 5.91 -21.59 6.68
CA VAL A 184 4.77 -22.48 6.52
C VAL A 184 3.94 -22.43 7.78
N TRP A 185 2.66 -22.05 7.66
CA TRP A 185 1.71 -22.00 8.78
C TRP A 185 0.71 -23.15 8.72
N ASN A 186 -0.02 -23.30 7.61
CA ASN A 186 -1.14 -24.24 7.45
C ASN A 186 -2.20 -24.08 8.56
N GLU A 187 -2.45 -22.84 8.96
CA GLU A 187 -3.39 -22.50 10.02
C GLU A 187 -4.75 -22.10 9.47
N SER A 188 -5.81 -22.68 10.05
CA SER A 188 -7.20 -22.47 9.62
C SER A 188 -7.93 -21.53 10.56
N PHE A 189 -8.73 -20.64 9.96
CA PHE A 189 -9.54 -19.64 10.65
C PHE A 189 -10.96 -19.64 10.09
N ILE A 190 -11.95 -19.55 10.96
CA ILE A 190 -13.37 -19.52 10.58
C ILE A 190 -13.90 -18.10 10.83
N PHE A 191 -14.58 -17.55 9.82
CA PHE A 191 -15.22 -16.24 9.89
C PHE A 191 -16.72 -16.38 9.56
N SER A 192 -17.57 -15.80 10.41
CA SER A 192 -19.01 -15.74 10.15
C SER A 192 -19.28 -14.71 9.05
N VAL A 193 -19.80 -15.18 7.92
CA VAL A 193 -20.08 -14.36 6.73
C VAL A 193 -21.42 -14.78 6.15
N PRO A 194 -22.52 -14.12 6.54
CA PRO A 194 -23.83 -14.32 5.94
C PRO A 194 -23.83 -13.98 4.44
N LEU A 195 -24.66 -14.66 3.68
CA LEU A 195 -24.72 -14.50 2.21
C LEU A 195 -25.07 -13.07 1.78
N ASP A 196 -25.95 -12.41 2.51
CA ASP A 196 -26.39 -11.02 2.27
C ASP A 196 -25.23 -10.01 2.41
N LYS A 197 -24.21 -10.33 3.22
CA LYS A 197 -23.04 -9.46 3.49
C LYS A 197 -21.81 -9.80 2.67
N ILE A 198 -21.79 -10.92 1.97
CA ILE A 198 -20.58 -11.47 1.34
C ILE A 198 -19.98 -10.54 0.28
N ARG A 199 -20.80 -9.70 -0.38
CA ARG A 199 -20.35 -8.71 -1.36
C ARG A 199 -19.67 -7.50 -0.76
N ASP A 200 -19.93 -7.22 0.51
CA ASP A 200 -19.42 -6.05 1.24
C ASP A 200 -18.32 -6.43 2.23
N ILE A 201 -17.97 -7.72 2.27
CA ILE A 201 -16.88 -8.23 3.10
C ILE A 201 -15.60 -8.38 2.28
N SER A 202 -14.49 -8.01 2.90
CA SER A 202 -13.14 -8.28 2.42
C SER A 202 -12.26 -8.78 3.54
N PHE A 203 -11.28 -9.62 3.19
CA PHE A 203 -10.21 -10.04 4.09
C PHE A 203 -8.91 -9.32 3.75
N VAL A 204 -8.31 -8.67 4.73
CA VAL A 204 -6.98 -8.06 4.63
C VAL A 204 -5.98 -8.95 5.34
N PHE A 205 -5.07 -9.53 4.59
CA PHE A 205 -3.95 -10.33 5.08
C PHE A 205 -2.72 -9.45 5.16
N SER A 206 -2.30 -9.09 6.36
CA SER A 206 -1.08 -8.31 6.59
C SER A 206 0.02 -9.24 7.08
N VAL A 207 1.04 -9.46 6.25
CA VAL A 207 2.26 -10.17 6.66
C VAL A 207 3.13 -9.19 7.42
N MET A 208 3.38 -9.51 8.68
CA MET A 208 4.11 -8.67 9.63
C MET A 208 5.41 -9.34 10.01
N ASP A 209 6.43 -8.56 10.24
CA ASP A 209 7.62 -8.97 10.96
C ASP A 209 7.44 -8.73 12.46
N TYR A 210 7.71 -9.74 13.28
CA TYR A 210 7.60 -9.63 14.73
C TYR A 210 8.91 -9.14 15.32
N ASP A 211 8.88 -8.01 16.00
CA ASP A 211 9.97 -7.49 16.80
C ASP A 211 9.59 -7.56 18.30
N ARG A 212 10.55 -7.97 19.14
CA ARG A 212 10.35 -8.04 20.60
C ARG A 212 10.51 -6.68 21.29
N ILE A 213 11.29 -5.78 20.70
CA ILE A 213 11.76 -4.55 21.35
C ILE A 213 11.08 -3.32 20.75
N THR A 214 10.82 -3.37 19.44
CA THR A 214 10.20 -2.26 18.70
C THR A 214 8.78 -2.59 18.26
N GLN A 215 8.20 -1.76 17.41
CA GLN A 215 6.89 -2.05 16.81
C GLN A 215 7.04 -3.03 15.65
N ASN A 216 6.13 -4.03 15.60
CA ASN A 216 6.07 -4.96 14.47
C ASN A 216 5.95 -4.22 13.15
N GLU A 217 6.77 -4.57 12.17
CA GLU A 217 6.81 -3.93 10.87
C GLU A 217 5.96 -4.67 9.83
N LEU A 218 5.36 -3.92 8.91
CA LEU A 218 4.61 -4.48 7.80
C LEU A 218 5.57 -4.88 6.67
N ILE A 219 5.57 -6.17 6.29
CA ILE A 219 6.26 -6.68 5.11
C ILE A 219 5.43 -6.39 3.87
N GLY A 220 4.14 -6.71 3.90
CA GLY A 220 3.21 -6.46 2.81
C GLY A 220 1.81 -7.01 3.10
N GLN A 221 0.88 -6.73 2.20
CA GLN A 221 -0.52 -7.07 2.35
C GLN A 221 -1.11 -7.71 1.10
N VAL A 222 -2.19 -8.48 1.30
CA VAL A 222 -3.10 -8.96 0.26
C VAL A 222 -4.52 -8.71 0.72
N ILE A 223 -5.36 -8.31 -0.21
CA ILE A 223 -6.77 -8.06 0.04
C ILE A 223 -7.59 -8.97 -0.84
N LEU A 224 -8.48 -9.76 -0.23
CA LEU A 224 -9.36 -10.69 -0.91
C LEU A 224 -10.82 -10.28 -0.66
N GLY A 225 -11.61 -10.12 -1.72
CA GLY A 225 -13.00 -9.71 -1.61
C GLY A 225 -13.63 -9.46 -2.98
N TYR A 226 -14.94 -9.27 -3.02
CA TYR A 226 -15.69 -9.06 -4.26
C TYR A 226 -15.30 -7.74 -4.98
N ARG A 227 -14.90 -6.72 -4.22
CA ARG A 227 -14.54 -5.39 -4.74
C ARG A 227 -13.05 -5.26 -5.10
N THR A 228 -12.30 -6.35 -5.14
CA THR A 228 -10.88 -6.37 -5.50
C THR A 228 -10.70 -6.61 -7.01
N THR A 229 -9.45 -6.67 -7.47
CA THR A 229 -9.10 -6.92 -8.88
C THR A 229 -8.08 -8.06 -9.01
N GLY A 230 -7.79 -8.47 -10.23
CA GLY A 230 -6.73 -9.45 -10.53
C GLY A 230 -6.93 -10.81 -9.85
N SER A 231 -5.86 -11.38 -9.32
CA SER A 231 -5.87 -12.71 -8.68
C SER A 231 -6.77 -12.78 -7.44
N SER A 232 -6.93 -11.67 -6.75
CA SER A 232 -7.78 -11.54 -5.55
C SER A 232 -9.25 -11.72 -5.88
N LEU A 233 -9.77 -10.98 -6.86
CA LEU A 233 -11.15 -11.13 -7.34
C LEU A 233 -11.37 -12.52 -7.95
N GLN A 234 -10.39 -13.02 -8.71
CA GLN A 234 -10.48 -14.34 -9.34
C GLN A 234 -10.65 -15.44 -8.28
N GLN A 235 -9.84 -15.44 -7.21
CA GLN A 235 -9.99 -16.42 -6.13
C GLN A 235 -11.34 -16.30 -5.42
N TRP A 236 -11.79 -15.06 -5.16
CA TRP A 236 -13.09 -14.82 -4.54
C TRP A 236 -14.24 -15.37 -5.39
N THR A 237 -14.22 -15.10 -6.69
CA THR A 237 -15.23 -15.59 -7.64
C THR A 237 -15.22 -17.11 -7.74
N GLU A 238 -14.03 -17.72 -7.82
CA GLU A 238 -13.91 -19.18 -7.84
C GLU A 238 -14.46 -19.83 -6.55
N MET A 239 -14.16 -19.27 -5.38
CA MET A 239 -14.70 -19.72 -4.10
C MET A 239 -16.23 -19.67 -4.08
N MET A 240 -16.81 -18.59 -4.59
CA MET A 240 -18.27 -18.42 -4.65
C MET A 240 -18.93 -19.39 -5.62
N ASN A 241 -18.31 -19.65 -6.77
CA ASN A 241 -18.79 -20.59 -7.79
C ASN A 241 -18.60 -22.07 -7.39
N ASN A 242 -17.74 -22.34 -6.41
CA ASN A 242 -17.42 -23.69 -5.94
C ASN A 242 -17.61 -23.79 -4.41
N PRO A 243 -18.84 -23.66 -3.88
CA PRO A 243 -19.08 -23.72 -2.45
C PRO A 243 -18.63 -25.06 -1.88
N ARG A 244 -18.13 -25.05 -0.64
CA ARG A 244 -17.58 -26.20 0.10
C ARG A 244 -16.29 -26.79 -0.48
N LYS A 245 -15.72 -26.20 -1.57
CA LYS A 245 -14.41 -26.57 -2.09
C LYS A 245 -13.36 -25.55 -1.66
N PRO A 246 -12.19 -25.97 -1.14
CA PRO A 246 -11.11 -25.07 -0.84
C PRO A 246 -10.44 -24.59 -2.14
N ILE A 247 -10.34 -23.28 -2.31
CA ILE A 247 -9.68 -22.64 -3.45
C ILE A 247 -8.41 -21.96 -2.95
N ALA A 248 -7.25 -22.47 -3.34
CA ALA A 248 -5.95 -21.94 -2.96
C ALA A 248 -5.30 -21.17 -4.11
N LYS A 249 -4.81 -19.94 -3.82
CA LYS A 249 -4.05 -19.14 -4.79
C LYS A 249 -2.89 -18.41 -4.16
N TRP A 250 -1.85 -18.21 -4.96
CA TRP A 250 -0.74 -17.32 -4.65
C TRP A 250 -1.11 -15.87 -4.95
N HIS A 251 -0.74 -14.98 -4.03
CA HIS A 251 -0.91 -13.54 -4.17
C HIS A 251 0.39 -12.83 -3.90
N ARG A 252 0.79 -11.94 -4.80
CA ARG A 252 1.92 -11.06 -4.58
C ARG A 252 1.58 -10.05 -3.47
N LEU A 253 2.46 -9.94 -2.49
CA LEU A 253 2.34 -8.94 -1.44
C LEU A 253 2.56 -7.53 -2.00
N GLN A 254 1.75 -6.60 -1.57
CA GLN A 254 1.79 -5.20 -1.95
C GLN A 254 1.82 -4.31 -0.69
N LEU A 255 2.25 -3.08 -0.84
CA LEU A 255 2.02 -2.01 0.12
C LEU A 255 0.84 -1.20 -0.41
N TYR A 256 -0.26 -1.25 0.31
CA TYR A 256 -1.47 -0.46 0.02
C TYR A 256 -1.44 0.80 0.87
#